data_bb608e28399fa8158d15c5e9cb8922a6
#
_entry.id   bb608e28399fa8158d15c5e9cb8922a6
#
_cell.length_a   1.000
_cell.length_b   1.000
_cell.length_c   1.000
_cell.angle_alpha   90.00
_cell.angle_beta   90.00
_cell.angle_gamma   90.00
#
_symmetry.space_group_name_H-M   'P 1'
#
loop_
_entity.id
_entity.type
_entity.pdbx_description
1 polymer ?
#
loop_
_entity_poly.entity_id
_entity_poly.type
_entity_poly.pdbx_seq_one_letter_code
_entity_poly.pdbx_strand_id
1 'polypeptide(L)'
;MIHNREVLWSCIVIMLLGISTVSVQAQSSNGAGSERWEYVVAPYLMFASMDGTSAVRGREVEVDVSPSDIFQNLQFGAMGYFGARKGNWGFGVDALYMALGTTIDTPPANVDPGQGAITFMGTRRLHEKVEAVFGARWNFIQGKIEFTGPLNLTVEQTKHWVDPLVGLKFQQKLGERWRFTLEGDIGGFGAGSDFAWHVFPIVEAAVGKRASLAFGYRVLGMDYESGSGNTLFKYDVITSGPVIGMTFRF
;
A
#
# COMPACT_ATOMS: atom_id res chain seq x y z
N MET A 1 28.60 10.66 4.94
CA MET A 1 27.20 10.80 5.43
C MET A 1 26.44 11.96 4.78
N ILE A 2 26.62 12.27 3.48
CA ILE A 2 25.99 13.46 2.84
C ILE A 2 25.43 13.12 1.43
N HIS A 3 25.43 11.84 1.01
CA HIS A 3 25.12 11.49 -0.40
C HIS A 3 23.67 11.03 -0.67
N ASN A 4 22.86 10.76 0.37
CA ASN A 4 21.49 10.19 0.18
C ASN A 4 20.35 11.23 0.12
N ARG A 5 20.59 12.50 0.38
CA ARG A 5 19.53 13.53 0.36
C ARG A 5 19.15 14.00 -1.05
N GLU A 6 20.09 13.95 -1.98
CA GLU A 6 19.87 14.41 -3.37
C GLU A 6 19.03 13.43 -4.20
N VAL A 7 19.10 12.13 -3.91
CA VAL A 7 18.34 11.10 -4.64
C VAL A 7 16.85 11.16 -4.33
N LEU A 8 16.47 11.48 -3.08
CA LEU A 8 15.06 11.62 -2.68
C LEU A 8 14.37 12.80 -3.38
N TRP A 9 15.05 13.92 -3.55
CA TRP A 9 14.50 15.08 -4.25
C TRP A 9 14.38 14.85 -5.75
N SER A 10 15.30 14.11 -6.35
CA SER A 10 15.24 13.78 -7.78
C SER A 10 14.09 12.85 -8.14
N CYS A 11 13.76 11.87 -7.30
CA CYS A 11 12.63 10.97 -7.55
C CYS A 11 11.26 11.67 -7.41
N ILE A 12 11.12 12.58 -6.46
CA ILE A 12 9.88 13.36 -6.28
C ILE A 12 9.66 14.35 -7.45
N VAL A 13 10.72 14.96 -7.96
CA VAL A 13 10.64 15.92 -9.08
C VAL A 13 10.40 15.23 -10.42
N ILE A 14 10.91 14.03 -10.66
CA ILE A 14 10.70 13.29 -11.91
C ILE A 14 9.26 12.76 -12.03
N MET A 15 8.60 12.44 -10.91
CA MET A 15 7.19 12.04 -10.93
C MET A 15 6.22 13.19 -11.24
N LEU A 16 6.65 14.45 -11.09
CA LEU A 16 5.86 15.64 -11.35
C LEU A 16 5.97 16.20 -12.77
N LEU A 17 6.99 15.84 -13.55
CA LEU A 17 7.29 16.42 -14.85
C LEU A 17 6.79 15.62 -16.08
N GLY A 18 6.18 14.44 -15.87
CA GLY A 18 5.69 13.57 -16.96
C GLY A 18 4.24 13.79 -17.39
N ILE A 19 3.52 14.78 -16.88
CA ILE A 19 2.10 15.01 -17.23
C ILE A 19 2.00 15.83 -18.52
N SER A 20 2.09 15.14 -19.66
CA SER A 20 1.68 15.70 -20.95
C SER A 20 0.20 16.08 -20.87
N THR A 21 -0.11 17.34 -21.20
CA THR A 21 -1.46 17.90 -21.16
C THR A 21 -2.37 17.23 -22.19
N VAL A 22 -3.10 16.20 -21.77
CA VAL A 22 -4.27 15.74 -22.51
C VAL A 22 -5.45 16.61 -22.09
N SER A 23 -5.88 17.50 -22.99
CA SER A 23 -7.06 18.35 -22.78
C SER A 23 -8.32 17.50 -22.89
N VAL A 24 -8.85 17.03 -21.76
CA VAL A 24 -10.18 16.43 -21.68
C VAL A 24 -11.13 17.42 -21.01
N GLN A 25 -12.11 17.90 -21.79
CA GLN A 25 -13.17 18.75 -21.27
C GLN A 25 -14.09 17.93 -20.35
N ALA A 26 -14.13 18.29 -19.06
CA ALA A 26 -15.03 17.71 -18.09
C ALA A 26 -16.35 18.47 -18.05
N GLN A 27 -17.44 17.83 -18.50
CA GLN A 27 -18.81 18.24 -18.15
C GLN A 27 -19.27 17.43 -16.94
N SER A 28 -19.75 18.13 -15.92
CA SER A 28 -20.38 17.52 -14.74
C SER A 28 -21.75 16.96 -15.12
N SER A 29 -21.96 15.65 -15.01
CA SER A 29 -23.28 15.00 -15.06
C SER A 29 -23.62 14.39 -13.72
N ASN A 30 -24.72 14.85 -13.13
CA ASN A 30 -25.37 14.25 -11.98
C ASN A 30 -26.06 12.96 -12.39
N GLY A 31 -25.82 11.85 -11.68
CA GLY A 31 -26.66 10.71 -11.48
C GLY A 31 -27.19 10.00 -12.72
N ALA A 32 -26.45 9.10 -13.25
CA ALA A 32 -26.62 7.93 -14.11
C ALA A 32 -25.28 7.69 -14.77
N GLY A 33 -24.75 6.48 -14.65
CA GLY A 33 -23.35 6.17 -14.98
C GLY A 33 -22.83 6.90 -16.21
N SER A 34 -21.85 7.76 -16.02
CA SER A 34 -21.17 8.49 -17.10
C SER A 34 -20.73 7.48 -18.17
N GLU A 35 -21.09 7.70 -19.43
CA GLU A 35 -20.60 6.90 -20.54
C GLU A 35 -19.13 7.15 -20.84
N ARG A 36 -18.53 8.16 -20.18
CA ARG A 36 -17.13 8.54 -20.32
C ARG A 36 -16.28 7.84 -19.25
N TRP A 37 -15.03 7.60 -19.58
CA TRP A 37 -14.05 7.15 -18.61
C TRP A 37 -13.69 8.28 -17.66
N GLU A 38 -13.66 7.98 -16.39
CA GLU A 38 -13.16 8.83 -15.30
C GLU A 38 -11.89 8.17 -14.74
N TYR A 39 -10.83 8.93 -14.57
CA TYR A 39 -9.54 8.42 -14.06
C TYR A 39 -9.20 9.10 -12.74
N VAL A 40 -8.56 8.34 -11.88
CA VAL A 40 -8.04 8.80 -10.59
C VAL A 40 -6.60 8.36 -10.45
N VAL A 41 -5.72 9.28 -10.07
CA VAL A 41 -4.33 9.01 -9.68
C VAL A 41 -4.11 9.59 -8.31
N ALA A 42 -3.60 8.81 -7.38
CA ALA A 42 -3.37 9.29 -6.02
C ALA A 42 -2.02 8.77 -5.48
N PRO A 43 -0.92 9.52 -5.66
CA PRO A 43 0.29 9.28 -4.89
C PRO A 43 0.05 9.58 -3.43
N TYR A 44 0.58 8.74 -2.54
CA TYR A 44 0.46 8.93 -1.10
C TYR A 44 1.69 8.43 -0.35
N LEU A 45 1.79 8.80 0.92
CA LEU A 45 2.75 8.28 1.89
C LEU A 45 1.99 7.74 3.09
N MET A 46 2.44 6.63 3.63
CA MET A 46 1.94 6.02 4.86
C MET A 46 3.05 6.02 5.90
N PHE A 47 2.74 6.54 7.08
CA PHE A 47 3.61 6.47 8.26
C PHE A 47 3.27 5.19 9.01
N ALA A 48 3.77 4.08 8.50
CA ALA A 48 3.39 2.77 8.96
C ALA A 48 3.99 2.41 10.32
N SER A 49 3.27 1.61 11.09
CA SER A 49 3.77 0.75 12.16
C SER A 49 3.47 -0.70 11.81
N MET A 50 4.23 -1.61 12.40
CA MET A 50 4.02 -3.05 12.24
C MET A 50 4.02 -3.70 13.61
N ASP A 51 3.00 -4.50 13.89
CA ASP A 51 2.80 -5.20 15.15
C ASP A 51 2.34 -6.63 14.88
N GLY A 52 2.92 -7.62 15.57
CA GLY A 52 2.55 -9.02 15.42
C GLY A 52 3.69 -9.99 15.61
N THR A 53 3.63 -11.12 14.92
CA THR A 53 4.66 -12.15 14.99
C THR A 53 5.06 -12.62 13.59
N SER A 54 6.33 -12.95 13.45
CA SER A 54 6.86 -13.58 12.25
C SER A 54 7.72 -14.78 12.63
N ALA A 55 7.68 -15.84 11.83
CA ALA A 55 8.57 -16.97 12.02
C ALA A 55 9.38 -17.25 10.76
N VAL A 56 10.68 -17.42 10.93
CA VAL A 56 11.61 -17.82 9.87
C VAL A 56 12.35 -19.07 10.31
N ARG A 57 12.28 -20.14 9.50
CA ARG A 57 12.88 -21.44 9.81
C ARG A 57 12.40 -22.01 11.15
N GLY A 58 11.12 -21.81 11.48
CA GLY A 58 10.51 -22.28 12.73
C GLY A 58 10.90 -21.50 13.98
N ARG A 59 11.64 -20.39 13.85
CA ARG A 59 11.95 -19.50 14.97
C ARG A 59 11.01 -18.30 14.89
N GLU A 60 10.18 -18.17 15.91
CA GLU A 60 9.27 -17.05 16.07
C GLU A 60 10.00 -15.81 16.59
N VAL A 61 9.66 -14.66 16.04
CA VAL A 61 10.17 -13.33 16.40
C VAL A 61 8.99 -12.40 16.52
N GLU A 62 8.94 -11.62 17.58
CA GLU A 62 8.00 -10.53 17.74
C GLU A 62 8.35 -9.39 16.78
N VAL A 63 7.34 -8.87 16.10
CA VAL A 63 7.44 -7.72 15.22
C VAL A 63 6.77 -6.55 15.92
N ASP A 64 7.56 -5.60 16.39
CA ASP A 64 7.08 -4.33 16.99
C ASP A 64 7.95 -3.22 16.41
N VAL A 65 7.45 -2.59 15.34
CA VAL A 65 8.17 -1.55 14.61
C VAL A 65 7.35 -0.29 14.59
N SER A 66 7.87 0.75 15.24
CA SER A 66 7.18 2.04 15.32
C SER A 66 7.29 2.84 14.00
N PRO A 67 6.40 3.83 13.76
CA PRO A 67 6.50 4.70 12.59
C PRO A 67 7.83 5.47 12.52
N SER A 68 8.39 5.83 13.68
CA SER A 68 9.69 6.51 13.74
C SER A 68 10.82 5.62 13.30
N ASP A 69 10.80 4.33 13.67
CA ASP A 69 11.82 3.36 13.27
C ASP A 69 11.78 3.11 11.77
N ILE A 70 10.57 2.96 11.21
CA ILE A 70 10.39 2.82 9.77
C ILE A 70 10.92 4.06 9.04
N PHE A 71 10.56 5.26 9.51
CA PHE A 71 10.94 6.49 8.81
C PHE A 71 12.45 6.79 8.89
N GLN A 72 13.09 6.49 10.03
CA GLN A 72 14.53 6.67 10.22
C GLN A 72 15.36 5.68 9.38
N ASN A 73 14.85 4.47 9.18
CA ASN A 73 15.52 3.41 8.46
C ASN A 73 15.01 3.25 7.01
N LEU A 74 14.11 4.12 6.54
CA LEU A 74 13.54 4.05 5.20
C LEU A 74 14.61 4.39 4.15
N GLN A 75 14.96 3.40 3.34
CA GLN A 75 15.83 3.58 2.19
C GLN A 75 15.05 4.01 0.95
N PHE A 76 13.87 3.40 0.76
CA PHE A 76 12.99 3.70 -0.37
C PHE A 76 11.53 3.39 -0.01
N GLY A 77 10.61 4.22 -0.49
CA GLY A 77 9.18 4.01 -0.38
C GLY A 77 8.46 4.53 -1.62
N ALA A 78 7.57 3.72 -2.18
CA ALA A 78 6.70 4.11 -3.28
C ALA A 78 5.27 3.64 -3.01
N MET A 79 4.33 4.59 -3.02
CA MET A 79 2.94 4.30 -2.73
C MET A 79 2.03 5.10 -3.64
N GLY A 80 1.02 4.46 -4.21
CA GLY A 80 0.10 5.14 -5.09
C GLY A 80 -1.07 4.29 -5.53
N TYR A 81 -2.14 4.96 -5.87
CA TYR A 81 -3.35 4.37 -6.39
C TYR A 81 -3.65 4.92 -7.79
N PHE A 82 -4.03 4.05 -8.69
CA PHE A 82 -4.62 4.37 -9.98
C PHE A 82 -6.00 3.75 -10.07
N GLY A 83 -6.98 4.50 -10.54
CA GLY A 83 -8.34 4.01 -10.78
C GLY A 83 -8.89 4.50 -12.11
N ALA A 84 -9.70 3.67 -12.74
CA ALA A 84 -10.47 4.00 -13.93
C ALA A 84 -11.91 3.51 -13.77
N ARG A 85 -12.88 4.30 -14.21
CA ARG A 85 -14.31 3.99 -14.10
C ARG A 85 -15.06 4.35 -15.36
N LYS A 86 -16.01 3.51 -15.73
CA LYS A 86 -17.02 3.79 -16.76
C LYS A 86 -18.37 3.23 -16.32
N GLY A 87 -19.35 4.12 -16.18
CA GLY A 87 -20.68 3.71 -15.71
C GLY A 87 -20.66 3.13 -14.30
N ASN A 88 -21.15 1.90 -14.15
CA ASN A 88 -21.22 1.20 -12.88
C ASN A 88 -19.98 0.34 -12.57
N TRP A 89 -19.06 0.23 -13.51
CA TRP A 89 -17.87 -0.59 -13.37
C TRP A 89 -16.62 0.27 -13.22
N GLY A 90 -15.72 -0.16 -12.39
CA GLY A 90 -14.41 0.44 -12.20
C GLY A 90 -13.32 -0.62 -12.08
N PHE A 91 -12.11 -0.16 -12.25
CA PHE A 91 -10.89 -0.92 -12.06
C PHE A 91 -9.92 -0.07 -11.24
N GLY A 92 -9.15 -0.68 -10.37
CA GLY A 92 -8.13 0.01 -9.58
C GLY A 92 -6.88 -0.82 -9.38
N VAL A 93 -5.77 -0.13 -9.22
CA VAL A 93 -4.49 -0.70 -8.77
C VAL A 93 -3.98 0.15 -7.64
N ASP A 94 -3.73 -0.46 -6.50
CA ASP A 94 -3.06 0.16 -5.35
C ASP A 94 -1.71 -0.53 -5.15
N ALA A 95 -0.64 0.24 -5.11
CA ALA A 95 0.70 -0.25 -4.89
C ALA A 95 1.30 0.41 -3.66
N LEU A 96 1.86 -0.42 -2.78
CA LEU A 96 2.60 -0.03 -1.60
C LEU A 96 3.91 -0.80 -1.57
N TYR A 97 5.03 -0.09 -1.41
CA TYR A 97 6.34 -0.69 -1.23
C TYR A 97 7.18 0.12 -0.26
N MET A 98 7.83 -0.56 0.68
CA MET A 98 8.78 0.01 1.63
C MET A 98 10.02 -0.88 1.69
N ALA A 99 11.19 -0.28 1.58
CA ALA A 99 12.48 -0.90 1.83
C ALA A 99 13.16 -0.17 2.97
N LEU A 100 13.57 -0.92 3.97
CA LEU A 100 14.27 -0.41 5.15
C LEU A 100 15.72 -0.90 5.13
N GLY A 101 16.59 -0.24 5.92
CA GLY A 101 17.96 -0.69 6.11
C GLY A 101 18.46 -0.31 7.49
N THR A 102 18.97 -1.28 8.21
CA THR A 102 19.56 -1.06 9.52
C THR A 102 20.86 -1.87 9.69
N THR A 103 21.68 -1.49 10.64
CA THR A 103 22.91 -2.19 10.99
C THR A 103 22.80 -2.78 12.39
N ILE A 104 23.31 -3.99 12.55
CA ILE A 104 23.46 -4.67 13.84
C ILE A 104 24.95 -4.76 14.16
N ASP A 105 25.31 -4.43 15.40
CA ASP A 105 26.72 -4.39 15.83
C ASP A 105 27.24 -5.76 16.30
N THR A 106 26.35 -6.65 16.79
CA THR A 106 26.78 -7.94 17.36
C THR A 106 25.80 -9.09 17.02
N PRO A 107 26.18 -10.00 16.08
CA PRO A 107 27.33 -9.90 15.17
C PRO A 107 27.14 -8.77 14.17
N PRO A 108 28.24 -8.15 13.64
CA PRO A 108 28.14 -7.05 12.70
C PRO A 108 27.44 -7.51 11.42
N ALA A 109 26.27 -6.90 11.13
CA ALA A 109 25.48 -7.22 9.96
C ALA A 109 24.66 -6.00 9.46
N ASN A 110 24.52 -5.90 8.15
CA ASN A 110 23.51 -5.05 7.52
C ASN A 110 22.23 -5.87 7.32
N VAL A 111 21.09 -5.31 7.69
CA VAL A 111 19.79 -5.96 7.57
C VAL A 111 18.89 -5.06 6.73
N ASP A 112 18.47 -5.55 5.58
CA ASP A 112 17.67 -4.83 4.61
C ASP A 112 16.31 -5.53 4.41
N PRO A 113 15.32 -5.29 5.29
CA PRO A 113 13.97 -5.80 5.09
C PRO A 113 13.20 -4.94 4.10
N GLY A 114 12.37 -5.58 3.28
CA GLY A 114 11.44 -4.94 2.37
C GLY A 114 10.08 -5.59 2.40
N GLN A 115 9.04 -4.78 2.32
CA GLN A 115 7.66 -5.24 2.24
C GLN A 115 6.91 -4.49 1.16
N GLY A 116 6.04 -5.20 0.45
CA GLY A 116 5.15 -4.58 -0.50
C GLY A 116 3.88 -5.34 -0.76
N ALA A 117 2.89 -4.64 -1.27
CA ALA A 117 1.62 -5.17 -1.73
C ALA A 117 1.16 -4.44 -2.99
N ILE A 118 0.73 -5.19 -3.98
CA ILE A 118 0.05 -4.64 -5.16
C ILE A 118 -1.34 -5.26 -5.22
N THR A 119 -2.37 -4.41 -5.09
CA THR A 119 -3.77 -4.84 -5.12
C THR A 119 -4.38 -4.47 -6.45
N PHE A 120 -4.85 -5.46 -7.19
CA PHE A 120 -5.67 -5.28 -8.39
C PHE A 120 -7.13 -5.49 -8.01
N MET A 121 -7.98 -4.51 -8.30
CA MET A 121 -9.38 -4.55 -7.89
C MET A 121 -10.32 -4.15 -9.02
N GLY A 122 -11.40 -4.92 -9.16
CA GLY A 122 -12.60 -4.52 -9.87
C GLY A 122 -13.59 -3.92 -8.90
N THR A 123 -14.36 -2.92 -9.32
CA THR A 123 -15.44 -2.35 -8.50
C THR A 123 -16.73 -2.32 -9.28
N ARG A 124 -17.85 -2.56 -8.60
CA ARG A 124 -19.19 -2.44 -9.15
C ARG A 124 -20.04 -1.56 -8.24
N ARG A 125 -20.60 -0.48 -8.79
CA ARG A 125 -21.54 0.37 -8.07
C ARG A 125 -22.83 -0.39 -7.78
N LEU A 126 -23.13 -0.57 -6.49
CA LEU A 126 -24.37 -1.18 -6.00
C LEU A 126 -25.40 -0.11 -5.69
N HIS A 127 -24.97 1.02 -5.20
CA HIS A 127 -25.76 2.18 -4.81
C HIS A 127 -24.94 3.45 -5.07
N GLU A 128 -25.57 4.64 -5.04
CA GLU A 128 -24.89 5.92 -5.24
C GLU A 128 -23.65 6.12 -4.35
N LYS A 129 -23.67 5.54 -3.16
CA LYS A 129 -22.62 5.67 -2.14
C LYS A 129 -21.82 4.39 -1.89
N VAL A 130 -22.25 3.24 -2.45
CA VAL A 130 -21.69 1.93 -2.11
C VAL A 130 -21.26 1.21 -3.37
N GLU A 131 -20.06 0.69 -3.35
CA GLU A 131 -19.48 -0.16 -4.39
C GLU A 131 -19.04 -1.49 -3.79
N ALA A 132 -19.28 -2.58 -4.49
CA ALA A 132 -18.63 -3.85 -4.24
C ALA A 132 -17.19 -3.76 -4.80
N VAL A 133 -16.27 -4.37 -4.07
CA VAL A 133 -14.86 -4.51 -4.45
C VAL A 133 -14.53 -5.99 -4.52
N PHE A 134 -13.79 -6.41 -5.54
CA PHE A 134 -13.31 -7.78 -5.70
C PHE A 134 -11.98 -7.76 -6.45
N GLY A 135 -11.10 -8.68 -6.13
CA GLY A 135 -9.79 -8.65 -6.78
C GLY A 135 -8.77 -9.60 -6.16
N ALA A 136 -7.50 -9.22 -6.29
CA ALA A 136 -6.39 -9.96 -5.74
C ALA A 136 -5.30 -9.00 -5.25
N ARG A 137 -4.70 -9.33 -4.11
CA ARG A 137 -3.55 -8.64 -3.53
C ARG A 137 -2.32 -9.54 -3.65
N TRP A 138 -1.33 -9.09 -4.38
CA TRP A 138 -0.03 -9.71 -4.43
C TRP A 138 0.86 -9.11 -3.35
N ASN A 139 1.19 -9.93 -2.36
CA ASN A 139 2.04 -9.57 -1.24
C ASN A 139 3.45 -10.10 -1.46
N PHE A 140 4.45 -9.36 -1.01
CA PHE A 140 5.82 -9.82 -1.01
C PHE A 140 6.61 -9.25 0.17
N ILE A 141 7.46 -10.08 0.74
CA ILE A 141 8.37 -9.76 1.82
C ILE A 141 9.77 -10.18 1.40
N GLN A 142 10.72 -9.30 1.58
CA GLN A 142 12.13 -9.53 1.31
C GLN A 142 12.93 -9.32 2.59
N GLY A 143 13.94 -10.15 2.80
CA GLY A 143 14.88 -9.97 3.89
C GLY A 143 16.26 -10.32 3.41
N LYS A 144 17.20 -9.37 3.52
CA LYS A 144 18.61 -9.56 3.22
C LYS A 144 19.41 -9.26 4.47
N ILE A 145 20.29 -10.18 4.85
CA ILE A 145 21.23 -10.03 5.97
C ILE A 145 22.63 -10.26 5.42
N GLU A 146 23.47 -9.23 5.49
CA GLU A 146 24.88 -9.28 5.11
C GLU A 146 25.74 -9.20 6.35
N PHE A 147 26.35 -10.31 6.76
CA PHE A 147 27.30 -10.33 7.85
C PHE A 147 28.63 -9.69 7.40
N THR A 148 28.99 -8.58 8.03
CA THR A 148 30.23 -7.84 7.78
C THR A 148 31.30 -8.35 8.74
N GLY A 149 31.93 -9.47 8.41
CA GLY A 149 32.96 -10.08 9.23
C GLY A 149 33.84 -11.02 8.40
N PRO A 150 34.74 -11.79 9.04
CA PRO A 150 35.64 -12.69 8.30
C PRO A 150 34.95 -13.72 7.40
N LEU A 151 33.68 -14.02 7.66
CA LEU A 151 32.90 -15.00 6.91
C LEU A 151 32.17 -14.45 5.70
N ASN A 152 31.99 -13.11 5.58
CA ASN A 152 31.29 -12.44 4.47
C ASN A 152 30.07 -13.23 3.96
N LEU A 153 29.14 -13.58 4.85
CA LEU A 153 28.00 -14.40 4.55
C LEU A 153 26.78 -13.52 4.26
N THR A 154 26.16 -13.71 3.10
CA THR A 154 24.86 -13.08 2.76
C THR A 154 23.76 -14.12 2.83
N VAL A 155 22.70 -13.81 3.55
CA VAL A 155 21.46 -14.60 3.61
C VAL A 155 20.34 -13.73 3.04
N GLU A 156 19.73 -14.20 1.96
CA GLU A 156 18.60 -13.52 1.33
C GLU A 156 17.40 -14.47 1.29
N GLN A 157 16.22 -13.94 1.62
CA GLN A 157 14.97 -14.68 1.55
C GLN A 157 13.87 -13.76 1.02
N THR A 158 13.16 -14.24 0.01
CA THR A 158 11.96 -13.57 -0.52
C THR A 158 10.79 -14.51 -0.43
N LYS A 159 9.67 -14.01 0.07
CA LYS A 159 8.37 -14.68 0.08
C LYS A 159 7.35 -13.81 -0.66
N HIS A 160 6.53 -14.46 -1.45
CA HIS A 160 5.43 -13.80 -2.16
C HIS A 160 4.22 -14.74 -2.22
N TRP A 161 3.03 -14.15 -2.15
CA TRP A 161 1.76 -14.86 -2.25
C TRP A 161 0.68 -13.95 -2.79
N VAL A 162 -0.45 -14.54 -3.18
CA VAL A 162 -1.59 -13.81 -3.73
C VAL A 162 -2.83 -14.13 -2.90
N ASP A 163 -3.48 -13.09 -2.41
CA ASP A 163 -4.73 -13.16 -1.66
C ASP A 163 -5.89 -12.73 -2.56
N PRO A 164 -6.82 -13.61 -2.93
CA PRO A 164 -8.11 -13.18 -3.45
C PRO A 164 -8.83 -12.36 -2.39
N LEU A 165 -9.56 -11.32 -2.80
CA LEU A 165 -10.26 -10.43 -1.88
C LEU A 165 -11.66 -10.05 -2.37
N VAL A 166 -12.53 -9.77 -1.39
CA VAL A 166 -13.84 -9.16 -1.60
C VAL A 166 -14.06 -8.08 -0.54
N GLY A 167 -14.76 -7.02 -0.90
CA GLY A 167 -14.96 -5.91 0.02
C GLY A 167 -16.05 -4.93 -0.43
N LEU A 168 -16.09 -3.83 0.29
CA LEU A 168 -17.01 -2.72 0.04
C LEU A 168 -16.25 -1.40 0.10
N LYS A 169 -16.71 -0.46 -0.71
CA LYS A 169 -16.27 0.92 -0.68
C LYS A 169 -17.48 1.83 -0.53
N PHE A 170 -17.49 2.59 0.56
CA PHE A 170 -18.49 3.61 0.82
C PHE A 170 -17.90 4.99 0.52
N GLN A 171 -18.66 5.84 -0.18
CA GLN A 171 -18.25 7.20 -0.51
C GLN A 171 -19.37 8.20 -0.24
N GLN A 172 -19.06 9.28 0.47
CA GLN A 172 -19.98 10.37 0.79
C GLN A 172 -19.34 11.71 0.53
N LYS A 173 -19.99 12.55 -0.28
CA LYS A 173 -19.64 13.98 -0.33
C LYS A 173 -20.17 14.68 0.92
N LEU A 174 -19.32 15.47 1.56
CA LEU A 174 -19.63 16.27 2.74
C LEU A 174 -19.53 17.76 2.36
N GLY A 175 -20.62 18.28 1.77
CA GLY A 175 -20.64 19.61 1.17
C GLY A 175 -19.88 19.67 -0.16
N GLU A 176 -19.36 20.85 -0.53
CA GLU A 176 -18.74 21.09 -1.85
C GLU A 176 -17.26 20.71 -1.90
N ARG A 177 -16.55 20.76 -0.77
CA ARG A 177 -15.10 20.62 -0.71
C ARG A 177 -14.61 19.31 -0.11
N TRP A 178 -15.46 18.61 0.64
CA TRP A 178 -15.04 17.44 1.39
C TRP A 178 -15.65 16.16 0.83
N ARG A 179 -14.89 15.09 0.87
CA ARG A 179 -15.34 13.75 0.56
C ARG A 179 -14.81 12.80 1.61
N PHE A 180 -15.69 11.95 2.11
CA PHE A 180 -15.33 10.81 2.95
C PHE A 180 -15.39 9.54 2.11
N THR A 181 -14.39 8.67 2.24
CA THR A 181 -14.36 7.32 1.67
C THR A 181 -13.99 6.36 2.77
N LEU A 182 -14.71 5.25 2.87
CA LEU A 182 -14.35 4.10 3.69
C LEU A 182 -14.24 2.91 2.77
N GLU A 183 -13.05 2.33 2.68
CA GLU A 183 -12.79 1.10 1.94
C GLU A 183 -12.44 -0.01 2.93
N GLY A 184 -13.01 -1.20 2.73
CA GLY A 184 -12.70 -2.37 3.53
C GLY A 184 -12.83 -3.64 2.70
N ASP A 185 -11.91 -4.56 2.90
CA ASP A 185 -11.91 -5.87 2.27
C ASP A 185 -11.46 -6.97 3.23
N ILE A 186 -11.86 -8.18 2.91
CA ILE A 186 -11.36 -9.43 3.50
C ILE A 186 -10.83 -10.31 2.38
N GLY A 187 -9.82 -11.12 2.68
CA GLY A 187 -9.14 -11.92 1.67
C GLY A 187 -8.36 -13.08 2.26
N GLY A 188 -7.52 -13.69 1.41
CA GLY A 188 -6.73 -14.87 1.73
C GLY A 188 -7.52 -16.14 1.50
N PHE A 189 -8.45 -16.45 2.41
CA PHE A 189 -9.33 -17.64 2.36
C PHE A 189 -8.56 -18.96 2.21
N GLY A 190 -7.31 -19.03 2.67
CA GLY A 190 -6.43 -20.18 2.51
C GLY A 190 -5.85 -20.38 1.11
N ALA A 191 -6.07 -19.46 0.17
CA ALA A 191 -5.46 -19.53 -1.17
C ALA A 191 -4.03 -18.94 -1.17
N GLY A 192 -3.80 -17.92 -0.36
CA GLY A 192 -2.53 -17.32 -0.02
C GLY A 192 -2.42 -17.25 1.48
N SER A 193 -2.80 -16.11 2.09
CA SER A 193 -2.99 -15.99 3.53
C SER A 193 -4.15 -16.87 4.00
N ASP A 194 -4.08 -17.38 5.24
CA ASP A 194 -5.21 -18.01 5.90
C ASP A 194 -6.34 -17.00 6.06
N PHE A 195 -5.98 -15.79 6.50
CA PHE A 195 -6.87 -14.65 6.56
C PHE A 195 -6.12 -13.34 6.32
N ALA A 196 -6.71 -12.45 5.53
CA ALA A 196 -6.26 -11.07 5.35
C ALA A 196 -7.45 -10.12 5.44
N TRP A 197 -7.23 -8.93 5.95
CA TRP A 197 -8.26 -7.89 6.02
C TRP A 197 -7.65 -6.50 5.89
N HIS A 198 -8.43 -5.57 5.40
CA HIS A 198 -8.01 -4.20 5.16
C HIS A 198 -9.12 -3.23 5.47
N VAL A 199 -8.79 -2.12 6.14
CA VAL A 199 -9.71 -0.99 6.40
C VAL A 199 -8.98 0.31 6.15
N PHE A 200 -9.61 1.22 5.39
CA PHE A 200 -9.00 2.48 5.00
C PHE A 200 -10.04 3.61 4.94
N PRO A 201 -10.31 4.30 6.07
CA PRO A 201 -10.99 5.59 6.07
C PRO A 201 -10.12 6.69 5.47
N ILE A 202 -10.69 7.50 4.58
CA ILE A 202 -10.03 8.60 3.89
C ILE A 202 -10.94 9.82 3.90
N VAL A 203 -10.39 10.98 4.22
CA VAL A 203 -11.03 12.28 4.04
C VAL A 203 -10.25 13.07 3.01
N GLU A 204 -10.92 13.54 1.98
CA GLU A 204 -10.34 14.37 0.93
C GLU A 204 -10.87 15.79 1.02
N ALA A 205 -9.95 16.77 0.90
CA ALA A 205 -10.26 18.19 0.81
C ALA A 205 -9.93 18.70 -0.60
N ALA A 206 -10.90 19.17 -1.35
CA ALA A 206 -10.68 19.73 -2.68
C ALA A 206 -9.85 21.03 -2.59
N VAL A 207 -8.69 21.05 -3.26
CA VAL A 207 -7.80 22.22 -3.37
C VAL A 207 -7.88 22.86 -4.76
N GLY A 208 -8.59 22.24 -5.68
CA GLY A 208 -8.82 22.72 -7.04
C GLY A 208 -9.94 21.95 -7.74
N LYS A 209 -10.13 22.22 -9.03
CA LYS A 209 -11.19 21.54 -9.81
C LYS A 209 -10.93 20.05 -9.99
N ARG A 210 -9.66 19.62 -9.99
CA ARG A 210 -9.22 18.24 -10.27
C ARG A 210 -8.33 17.65 -9.20
N ALA A 211 -7.90 18.43 -8.21
CA ALA A 211 -6.97 18.04 -7.18
C ALA A 211 -7.61 18.12 -5.80
N SER A 212 -7.31 17.15 -4.95
CA SER A 212 -7.68 17.09 -3.53
C SER A 212 -6.50 16.66 -2.68
N LEU A 213 -6.37 17.21 -1.48
CA LEU A 213 -5.52 16.63 -0.44
C LEU A 213 -6.29 15.48 0.21
N ALA A 214 -5.61 14.38 0.46
CA ALA A 214 -6.16 13.19 1.09
C ALA A 214 -5.46 12.92 2.41
N PHE A 215 -6.25 12.63 3.44
CA PHE A 215 -5.81 12.20 4.77
C PHE A 215 -6.57 10.94 5.13
N GLY A 216 -5.88 9.95 5.65
CA GLY A 216 -6.50 8.69 6.01
C GLY A 216 -5.74 7.95 7.09
N TYR A 217 -6.27 6.81 7.47
CA TYR A 217 -5.60 5.86 8.35
C TYR A 217 -5.80 4.45 7.77
N ARG A 218 -4.73 3.79 7.41
CA ARG A 218 -4.78 2.47 6.79
C ARG A 218 -4.44 1.41 7.83
N VAL A 219 -5.21 0.33 7.83
CA VAL A 219 -4.91 -0.87 8.60
C VAL A 219 -5.00 -2.07 7.67
N LEU A 220 -3.97 -2.89 7.66
CA LEU A 220 -3.87 -4.11 6.87
C LEU A 220 -3.34 -5.22 7.77
N GLY A 221 -4.18 -6.21 8.05
CA GLY A 221 -3.80 -7.43 8.77
C GLY A 221 -3.62 -8.59 7.81
N MET A 222 -2.60 -9.41 8.04
CA MET A 222 -2.31 -10.60 7.26
C MET A 222 -1.85 -11.72 8.18
N ASP A 223 -2.45 -12.90 8.03
CA ASP A 223 -2.03 -14.15 8.65
C ASP A 223 -1.69 -15.13 7.53
N TYR A 224 -0.39 -15.31 7.28
CA TYR A 224 0.15 -16.15 6.22
C TYR A 224 1.13 -17.17 6.81
N GLU A 225 0.95 -18.44 6.46
CA GLU A 225 1.86 -19.50 6.85
C GLU A 225 2.26 -20.35 5.63
N SER A 226 3.51 -20.74 5.55
CA SER A 226 3.99 -21.67 4.52
C SER A 226 5.15 -22.52 4.99
N GLY A 227 5.17 -23.80 4.56
CA GLY A 227 6.20 -24.76 4.94
C GLY A 227 5.91 -25.43 6.28
N SER A 228 6.90 -26.15 6.81
CA SER A 228 6.80 -26.82 8.11
C SER A 228 8.20 -27.07 8.69
N GLY A 229 8.31 -27.19 10.02
CA GLY A 229 9.58 -27.43 10.69
C GLY A 229 10.64 -26.41 10.33
N ASN A 230 11.78 -26.83 9.80
CA ASN A 230 12.89 -25.94 9.42
C ASN A 230 12.63 -25.09 8.17
N THR A 231 11.52 -25.30 7.46
CA THR A 231 11.10 -24.50 6.31
C THR A 231 9.91 -23.61 6.64
N LEU A 232 9.41 -23.64 7.87
CA LEU A 232 8.27 -22.84 8.32
C LEU A 232 8.58 -21.36 8.19
N PHE A 233 7.72 -20.66 7.48
CA PHE A 233 7.60 -19.21 7.45
C PHE A 233 6.20 -18.84 7.89
N LYS A 234 6.08 -17.98 8.89
CA LYS A 234 4.82 -17.41 9.36
C LYS A 234 4.93 -15.89 9.35
N TYR A 235 3.84 -15.23 8.99
CA TYR A 235 3.71 -13.78 8.98
C TYR A 235 2.30 -13.41 9.44
N ASP A 236 2.15 -13.15 10.73
CA ASP A 236 0.92 -12.74 11.38
C ASP A 236 1.13 -11.31 11.90
N VAL A 237 0.90 -10.33 11.03
CA VAL A 237 1.28 -8.94 11.29
C VAL A 237 0.16 -7.99 10.85
N ILE A 238 -0.08 -6.99 11.69
CA ILE A 238 -0.91 -5.83 11.40
C ILE A 238 0.02 -4.67 11.04
N THR A 239 -0.11 -4.17 9.82
CA THR A 239 0.53 -2.92 9.37
C THR A 239 -0.50 -1.81 9.42
N SER A 240 -0.25 -0.77 10.20
CA SER A 240 -1.19 0.35 10.36
C SER A 240 -0.51 1.70 10.38
N GLY A 241 -1.25 2.77 10.03
CA GLY A 241 -0.71 4.12 10.15
C GLY A 241 -1.46 5.18 9.39
N PRO A 242 -1.20 6.46 9.74
CA PRO A 242 -1.76 7.60 9.02
C PRO A 242 -1.20 7.69 7.61
N VAL A 243 -2.06 8.12 6.69
CA VAL A 243 -1.77 8.32 5.27
C VAL A 243 -2.01 9.77 4.90
N ILE A 244 -1.09 10.35 4.14
CA ILE A 244 -1.25 11.66 3.51
C ILE A 244 -0.95 11.52 2.01
N GLY A 245 -1.78 12.15 1.17
CA GLY A 245 -1.60 12.07 -0.28
C GLY A 245 -2.31 13.17 -1.03
N MET A 246 -2.22 13.08 -2.34
CA MET A 246 -2.95 13.93 -3.27
C MET A 246 -3.74 13.05 -4.23
N THR A 247 -4.98 13.42 -4.50
CA THR A 247 -5.83 12.76 -5.49
C THR A 247 -6.05 13.68 -6.68
N PHE A 248 -5.78 13.17 -7.87
CA PHE A 248 -6.05 13.86 -9.14
C PHE A 248 -7.15 13.11 -9.89
N ARG A 249 -8.15 13.85 -10.42
CA ARG A 249 -9.28 13.32 -11.18
C ARG A 249 -9.35 13.94 -12.57
N PHE A 250 -9.58 13.06 -13.57
CA PHE A 250 -9.59 13.43 -14.99
C PHE A 250 -10.85 12.93 -15.68
#